data_9f1e2044a60220b50a1185668d24d4ac
#
_entry.id   9f1e2044a60220b50a1185668d24d4ac
#
_cell.length_a   1.000
_cell.length_b   1.000
_cell.length_c   1.000
_cell.angle_alpha   90.00
_cell.angle_beta   90.00
_cell.angle_gamma   90.00
#
_symmetry.space_group_name_H-M   'P 1'
#
loop_
_entity.id
_entity.type
_entity.pdbx_description
1 polymer ?
#
loop_
_entity_poly.entity_id
_entity_poly.type
_entity_poly.pdbx_seq_one_letter_code
_entity_poly.pdbx_strand_id
1 'polypeptide(L)'
;MTFEVSPKLRKTITAMGLTIGLWQIINYFLNWHSRIDMEVYRAGARAFIDNKSLYESPFDVGGIALPFIYPPFGAAILTPFALMSDVVAGIAIILMSAALTFLCIFVIARALMPRTPELALMYTALIWPLALLSEPHTQNANFGQINVLVMALCVLDLVPRKRFLPQGTLIGIAAAIKLTPVMLCLYFLLRKDFKAIGFAALSGVIVTALAACIRLSATKEYFLGMLLKMNSTSGAGVGTAYLSNQSIKGMLARWAPSEEAAMAHQGLIDTAWLVIVLLAIALCAHLMLLMLRRGMLIDAGLVNAGLMLMISPISWTHHWVWMPLFAMALIYRWVNTPGNPVELAVSGIATWLFCLQIKPQWIFGDLGNEMFQLNFGQKFILSGYLWLMIAILISLYVSLLRGSRRTIDS
;
A
#
# COMPACT_ATOMS: atom_id res chain seq x y z
N MET A 1 -10.17 21.25 -22.13
CA MET A 1 -10.49 20.51 -23.35
C MET A 1 -11.11 19.18 -22.92
N THR A 2 -12.42 19.01 -23.11
CA THR A 2 -13.06 17.68 -22.99
C THR A 2 -12.79 16.98 -24.33
N PHE A 3 -11.85 16.04 -24.34
CA PHE A 3 -11.68 15.15 -25.49
C PHE A 3 -12.93 14.28 -25.60
N GLU A 4 -13.80 14.57 -26.58
CA GLU A 4 -14.91 13.68 -26.90
C GLU A 4 -14.37 12.42 -27.58
N VAL A 5 -14.28 11.35 -26.81
CA VAL A 5 -13.92 10.03 -27.33
C VAL A 5 -15.16 9.41 -27.96
N SER A 6 -15.11 9.09 -29.26
CA SER A 6 -16.26 8.45 -29.94
C SER A 6 -16.65 7.13 -29.25
N PRO A 7 -17.94 6.78 -29.24
CA PRO A 7 -18.42 5.55 -28.59
C PRO A 7 -17.71 4.27 -29.10
N LYS A 8 -17.38 4.23 -30.40
CA LYS A 8 -16.66 3.11 -31.01
C LYS A 8 -15.22 3.01 -30.46
N LEU A 9 -14.48 4.13 -30.48
CA LEU A 9 -13.11 4.19 -29.98
C LEU A 9 -13.03 3.84 -28.49
N ARG A 10 -13.98 4.33 -27.69
CA ARG A 10 -14.09 4.02 -26.27
C ARG A 10 -14.26 2.52 -26.02
N LYS A 11 -15.21 1.86 -26.74
CA LYS A 11 -15.41 0.40 -26.65
C LYS A 11 -14.14 -0.37 -27.05
N THR A 12 -13.47 0.06 -28.12
CA THR A 12 -12.23 -0.57 -28.57
C THR A 12 -11.13 -0.48 -27.51
N ILE A 13 -10.88 0.72 -26.98
CA ILE A 13 -9.86 0.92 -25.92
C ILE A 13 -10.21 0.07 -24.68
N THR A 14 -11.48 0.05 -24.27
CA THR A 14 -11.93 -0.76 -23.13
C THR A 14 -11.67 -2.25 -23.37
N ALA A 15 -12.06 -2.77 -24.52
CA ALA A 15 -11.85 -4.17 -24.87
C ALA A 15 -10.34 -4.53 -24.90
N MET A 16 -9.52 -3.70 -25.55
CA MET A 16 -8.06 -3.91 -25.61
C MET A 16 -7.44 -3.91 -24.19
N GLY A 17 -7.78 -2.94 -23.35
CA GLY A 17 -7.26 -2.87 -21.99
C GLY A 17 -7.65 -4.09 -21.14
N LEU A 18 -8.90 -4.53 -21.22
CA LEU A 18 -9.36 -5.75 -20.54
C LEU A 18 -8.62 -6.98 -21.05
N THR A 19 -8.43 -7.12 -22.38
CA THR A 19 -7.69 -8.25 -22.97
C THR A 19 -6.25 -8.29 -22.51
N ILE A 20 -5.56 -7.14 -22.47
CA ILE A 20 -4.17 -7.05 -21.99
C ILE A 20 -4.11 -7.38 -20.49
N GLY A 21 -5.06 -6.89 -19.69
CA GLY A 21 -5.12 -7.22 -18.26
C GLY A 21 -5.34 -8.70 -17.99
N LEU A 22 -6.24 -9.36 -18.75
CA LEU A 22 -6.46 -10.80 -18.68
C LEU A 22 -5.21 -11.57 -19.11
N TRP A 23 -4.52 -11.12 -20.16
CA TRP A 23 -3.24 -11.70 -20.57
C TRP A 23 -2.19 -11.61 -19.47
N GLN A 24 -2.12 -10.48 -18.75
CA GLN A 24 -1.20 -10.33 -17.61
C GLN A 24 -1.51 -11.30 -16.47
N ILE A 25 -2.79 -11.59 -16.20
CA ILE A 25 -3.17 -12.61 -15.23
C ILE A 25 -2.70 -14.00 -15.69
N ILE A 26 -2.89 -14.33 -16.98
CA ILE A 26 -2.38 -15.57 -17.56
C ILE A 26 -0.85 -15.65 -17.43
N ASN A 27 -0.16 -14.53 -17.68
CA ASN A 27 1.30 -14.44 -17.54
C ASN A 27 1.76 -14.72 -16.10
N TYR A 28 1.02 -14.31 -15.08
CA TYR A 28 1.31 -14.68 -13.68
C TYR A 28 1.19 -16.19 -13.42
N PHE A 29 0.32 -16.89 -14.15
CA PHE A 29 0.19 -18.35 -14.05
C PHE A 29 1.28 -19.06 -14.85
N LEU A 30 1.68 -18.55 -16.02
CA LEU A 30 2.75 -19.12 -16.82
C LEU A 30 4.13 -18.97 -16.14
N ASN A 31 4.34 -17.87 -15.41
CA ASN A 31 5.54 -17.60 -14.63
C ASN A 31 5.29 -17.94 -13.14
N TRP A 32 4.89 -19.20 -12.89
CA TRP A 32 4.57 -19.63 -11.55
C TRP A 32 5.82 -19.71 -10.66
N HIS A 33 5.78 -19.04 -9.51
CA HIS A 33 6.80 -19.10 -8.46
C HIS A 33 6.18 -19.64 -7.17
N SER A 34 6.99 -20.20 -6.28
CA SER A 34 6.55 -20.50 -4.90
C SER A 34 6.12 -19.18 -4.22
N ARG A 35 4.91 -19.18 -3.65
CA ARG A 35 4.32 -17.99 -3.01
C ARG A 35 4.60 -18.03 -1.53
N ILE A 36 5.83 -17.71 -1.17
CA ILE A 36 6.37 -17.85 0.16
C ILE A 36 5.49 -17.21 1.26
N ASP A 37 4.94 -16.02 1.02
CA ASP A 37 4.09 -15.37 2.01
C ASP A 37 2.71 -16.03 2.11
N MET A 38 2.18 -16.56 1.01
CA MET A 38 0.97 -17.37 1.05
C MET A 38 1.17 -18.65 1.86
N GLU A 39 2.35 -19.26 1.80
CA GLU A 39 2.69 -20.42 2.61
C GLU A 39 2.72 -20.06 4.10
N VAL A 40 3.33 -18.91 4.47
CA VAL A 40 3.27 -18.38 5.85
C VAL A 40 1.83 -18.12 6.29
N TYR A 41 1.00 -17.53 5.41
CA TYR A 41 -0.40 -17.27 5.72
C TYR A 41 -1.18 -18.55 5.97
N ARG A 42 -0.98 -19.56 5.14
CA ARG A 42 -1.63 -20.86 5.28
C ARG A 42 -1.15 -21.58 6.54
N ALA A 43 0.15 -21.56 6.83
CA ALA A 43 0.72 -22.14 8.04
C ALA A 43 0.18 -21.46 9.31
N GLY A 44 0.16 -20.10 9.35
CA GLY A 44 -0.42 -19.35 10.45
C GLY A 44 -1.93 -19.59 10.61
N ALA A 45 -2.69 -19.61 9.51
CA ALA A 45 -4.12 -19.92 9.55
C ALA A 45 -4.39 -21.37 10.01
N ARG A 46 -3.54 -22.34 9.62
CA ARG A 46 -3.60 -23.70 10.11
C ARG A 46 -3.30 -23.78 11.60
N ALA A 47 -2.25 -23.10 12.07
CA ALA A 47 -1.93 -23.02 13.50
C ALA A 47 -3.08 -22.37 14.29
N PHE A 48 -3.77 -21.37 13.70
CA PHE A 48 -4.97 -20.77 14.30
C PHE A 48 -6.10 -21.78 14.46
N ILE A 49 -6.38 -22.62 13.46
CA ILE A 49 -7.41 -23.67 13.52
C ILE A 49 -7.01 -24.76 14.50
N ASP A 50 -5.76 -25.22 14.43
CA ASP A 50 -5.24 -26.37 15.19
C ASP A 50 -4.93 -26.02 16.66
N ASN A 51 -5.25 -24.83 17.11
CA ASN A 51 -4.97 -24.35 18.47
C ASN A 51 -3.47 -24.34 18.86
N LYS A 52 -2.57 -24.08 17.88
CA LYS A 52 -1.12 -23.94 18.09
C LYS A 52 -0.72 -22.47 18.19
N SER A 53 0.44 -22.14 18.78
CA SER A 53 0.94 -20.77 18.80
C SER A 53 1.21 -20.25 17.38
N LEU A 54 0.89 -18.95 17.16
CA LEU A 54 1.12 -18.25 15.91
C LEU A 54 2.48 -17.51 15.93
N TYR A 55 3.01 -17.21 17.11
CA TYR A 55 4.06 -16.20 17.27
C TYR A 55 5.30 -16.69 18.03
N GLU A 56 5.28 -17.89 18.61
CA GLU A 56 6.43 -18.44 19.37
C GLU A 56 7.61 -18.78 18.48
N SER A 57 7.33 -19.35 17.30
CA SER A 57 8.37 -19.80 16.37
C SER A 57 7.99 -19.44 14.94
N PRO A 58 8.98 -19.08 14.09
CA PRO A 58 8.74 -18.90 12.67
C PRO A 58 8.31 -20.23 12.03
N PHE A 59 7.54 -20.12 10.95
CA PHE A 59 7.13 -21.25 10.12
C PHE A 59 8.21 -21.56 9.09
N ASP A 60 8.55 -22.82 8.93
CA ASP A 60 9.40 -23.26 7.81
C ASP A 60 8.55 -23.30 6.53
N VAL A 61 8.91 -22.45 5.57
CA VAL A 61 8.24 -22.30 4.29
C VAL A 61 9.31 -22.27 3.18
N GLY A 62 9.33 -23.31 2.36
CA GLY A 62 10.32 -23.43 1.29
C GLY A 62 11.78 -23.46 1.77
N GLY A 63 12.06 -23.95 2.98
CA GLY A 63 13.38 -24.02 3.59
C GLY A 63 13.85 -22.71 4.23
N ILE A 64 12.96 -21.71 4.38
CA ILE A 64 13.20 -20.44 5.06
C ILE A 64 12.24 -20.31 6.25
N ALA A 65 12.78 -19.96 7.42
CA ALA A 65 11.99 -19.73 8.61
C ALA A 65 11.44 -18.30 8.65
N LEU A 66 10.12 -18.11 8.42
CA LEU A 66 9.46 -16.82 8.39
C LEU A 66 8.37 -16.73 9.47
N PRO A 67 8.33 -15.61 10.25
CA PRO A 67 7.33 -15.41 11.28
C PRO A 67 5.97 -15.00 10.70
N PHE A 68 4.89 -15.44 11.33
CA PHE A 68 3.57 -14.87 11.12
C PHE A 68 3.45 -13.59 11.96
N ILE A 69 3.26 -12.45 11.31
CA ILE A 69 3.32 -11.13 11.96
C ILE A 69 1.98 -10.37 11.96
N TYR A 70 0.91 -11.00 11.50
CA TYR A 70 -0.42 -10.39 11.41
C TYR A 70 -1.22 -10.55 12.70
N PRO A 71 -2.17 -9.64 13.01
CA PRO A 71 -3.13 -9.84 14.10
C PRO A 71 -3.90 -11.17 13.95
N PRO A 72 -4.44 -11.74 15.03
CA PRO A 72 -5.17 -13.02 14.99
C PRO A 72 -6.38 -13.03 14.05
N PHE A 73 -7.06 -11.89 13.87
CA PHE A 73 -8.12 -11.77 12.87
C PHE A 73 -7.57 -11.94 11.44
N GLY A 74 -6.32 -11.53 11.18
CA GLY A 74 -5.63 -11.82 9.92
C GLY A 74 -5.49 -13.33 9.68
N ALA A 75 -5.14 -14.13 10.69
CA ALA A 75 -5.11 -15.59 10.58
C ALA A 75 -6.52 -16.16 10.34
N ALA A 76 -7.53 -15.65 11.05
CA ALA A 76 -8.91 -16.09 10.90
C ALA A 76 -9.46 -15.87 9.48
N ILE A 77 -9.22 -14.68 8.88
CA ILE A 77 -9.67 -14.36 7.51
C ILE A 77 -8.92 -15.16 6.43
N LEU A 78 -7.71 -15.63 6.74
CA LEU A 78 -6.89 -16.46 5.85
C LEU A 78 -7.21 -17.95 5.94
N THR A 79 -8.07 -18.37 6.87
CA THR A 79 -8.49 -19.78 7.04
C THR A 79 -8.94 -20.47 5.74
N PRO A 80 -9.72 -19.83 4.84
CA PRO A 80 -10.10 -20.47 3.59
C PRO A 80 -8.89 -20.91 2.74
N PHE A 81 -7.81 -20.12 2.73
CA PHE A 81 -6.59 -20.47 2.00
C PHE A 81 -5.84 -21.67 2.64
N ALA A 82 -5.92 -21.82 3.96
CA ALA A 82 -5.33 -22.96 4.66
C ALA A 82 -6.02 -24.29 4.30
N LEU A 83 -7.29 -24.25 3.88
CA LEU A 83 -8.08 -25.41 3.48
C LEU A 83 -7.91 -25.76 1.98
N MET A 84 -7.27 -24.89 1.20
CA MET A 84 -7.02 -25.12 -0.24
C MET A 84 -5.64 -25.78 -0.44
N SER A 85 -5.43 -26.38 -1.62
CA SER A 85 -4.08 -26.75 -2.06
C SER A 85 -3.27 -25.47 -2.38
N ASP A 86 -1.93 -25.57 -2.41
CA ASP A 86 -1.03 -24.43 -2.69
C ASP A 86 -1.35 -23.79 -4.03
N VAL A 87 -1.61 -24.61 -5.06
CA VAL A 87 -1.96 -24.13 -6.39
C VAL A 87 -3.28 -23.37 -6.37
N VAL A 88 -4.31 -23.91 -5.73
CA VAL A 88 -5.65 -23.28 -5.66
C VAL A 88 -5.59 -21.99 -4.85
N ALA A 89 -4.89 -21.96 -3.72
CA ALA A 89 -4.68 -20.76 -2.92
C ALA A 89 -3.94 -19.66 -3.72
N GLY A 90 -2.90 -20.05 -4.45
CA GLY A 90 -2.15 -19.14 -5.32
C GLY A 90 -2.98 -18.58 -6.48
N ILE A 91 -3.83 -19.39 -7.12
CA ILE A 91 -4.76 -18.92 -8.14
C ILE A 91 -5.77 -17.95 -7.54
N ALA A 92 -6.37 -18.31 -6.40
CA ALA A 92 -7.40 -17.50 -5.74
C ALA A 92 -6.87 -16.12 -5.34
N ILE A 93 -5.66 -16.03 -4.77
CA ILE A 93 -5.08 -14.73 -4.36
C ILE A 93 -4.73 -13.85 -5.56
N ILE A 94 -4.24 -14.41 -6.68
CA ILE A 94 -3.97 -13.66 -7.91
C ILE A 94 -5.26 -13.10 -8.50
N LEU A 95 -6.29 -13.94 -8.67
CA LEU A 95 -7.56 -13.51 -9.23
C LEU A 95 -8.23 -12.47 -8.34
N MET A 96 -8.23 -12.69 -7.03
CA MET A 96 -8.75 -11.72 -6.06
C MET A 96 -8.00 -10.39 -6.15
N SER A 97 -6.65 -10.41 -6.16
CA SER A 97 -5.83 -9.20 -6.26
C SER A 97 -6.08 -8.46 -7.57
N ALA A 98 -6.16 -9.15 -8.70
CA ALA A 98 -6.43 -8.52 -9.99
C ALA A 98 -7.83 -7.88 -10.04
N ALA A 99 -8.86 -8.56 -9.55
CA ALA A 99 -10.22 -8.05 -9.49
C ALA A 99 -10.33 -6.84 -8.54
N LEU A 100 -9.72 -6.91 -7.36
CA LEU A 100 -9.73 -5.81 -6.39
C LEU A 100 -8.92 -4.60 -6.88
N THR A 101 -7.81 -4.81 -7.61
CA THR A 101 -7.08 -3.72 -8.27
C THR A 101 -7.96 -3.01 -9.29
N PHE A 102 -8.68 -3.77 -10.13
CA PHE A 102 -9.66 -3.20 -11.07
C PHE A 102 -10.73 -2.39 -10.33
N LEU A 103 -11.30 -2.95 -9.27
CA LEU A 103 -12.31 -2.29 -8.45
C LEU A 103 -11.80 -0.97 -7.85
N CYS A 104 -10.59 -0.95 -7.29
CA CYS A 104 -9.99 0.27 -6.71
C CYS A 104 -9.82 1.36 -7.76
N ILE A 105 -9.25 1.03 -8.92
CA ILE A 105 -9.09 1.97 -10.03
C ILE A 105 -10.47 2.49 -10.48
N PHE A 106 -11.45 1.59 -10.64
CA PHE A 106 -12.79 1.96 -11.09
C PHE A 106 -13.50 2.90 -10.11
N VAL A 107 -13.45 2.59 -8.82
CA VAL A 107 -14.09 3.41 -7.78
C VAL A 107 -13.49 4.82 -7.74
N ILE A 108 -12.16 4.95 -7.84
CA ILE A 108 -11.49 6.25 -7.90
C ILE A 108 -11.85 6.97 -9.21
N ALA A 109 -11.78 6.29 -10.36
CA ALA A 109 -12.13 6.87 -11.66
C ALA A 109 -13.58 7.38 -11.66
N ARG A 110 -14.51 6.60 -11.11
CA ARG A 110 -15.92 7.00 -10.99
C ARG A 110 -16.11 8.23 -10.11
N ALA A 111 -15.36 8.33 -9.03
CA ALA A 111 -15.44 9.47 -8.12
C ALA A 111 -14.78 10.73 -8.70
N LEU A 112 -13.73 10.57 -9.51
CA LEU A 112 -13.09 11.69 -10.24
C LEU A 112 -13.94 12.15 -11.44
N MET A 113 -14.66 11.23 -12.10
CA MET A 113 -15.45 11.47 -13.31
C MET A 113 -16.94 11.13 -13.10
N PRO A 114 -17.65 11.82 -12.19
CA PRO A 114 -19.03 11.45 -11.83
C PRO A 114 -20.03 11.62 -12.97
N ARG A 115 -19.76 12.54 -13.91
CA ARG A 115 -20.65 12.87 -15.04
C ARG A 115 -20.48 11.97 -16.27
N THR A 116 -19.40 11.18 -16.32
CA THR A 116 -19.02 10.37 -17.49
C THR A 116 -18.64 8.95 -17.07
N PRO A 117 -19.62 8.13 -16.62
CA PRO A 117 -19.35 6.79 -16.08
C PRO A 117 -18.66 5.85 -17.07
N GLU A 118 -18.99 5.99 -18.33
CA GLU A 118 -18.42 5.21 -19.44
C GLU A 118 -16.95 5.55 -19.70
N LEU A 119 -16.52 6.79 -19.46
CA LEU A 119 -15.10 7.15 -19.50
C LEU A 119 -14.36 6.55 -18.31
N ALA A 120 -14.97 6.51 -17.12
CA ALA A 120 -14.37 5.87 -15.94
C ALA A 120 -14.03 4.40 -16.21
N LEU A 121 -14.91 3.64 -16.88
CA LEU A 121 -14.64 2.26 -17.26
C LEU A 121 -13.49 2.14 -18.27
N MET A 122 -13.49 3.01 -19.30
CA MET A 122 -12.40 3.04 -20.30
C MET A 122 -11.05 3.33 -19.65
N TYR A 123 -10.96 4.35 -18.77
CA TYR A 123 -9.75 4.68 -18.05
C TYR A 123 -9.33 3.54 -17.11
N THR A 124 -10.28 2.88 -16.46
CA THR A 124 -9.99 1.72 -15.61
C THR A 124 -9.36 0.60 -16.43
N ALA A 125 -9.98 0.25 -17.56
CA ALA A 125 -9.47 -0.80 -18.45
C ALA A 125 -8.08 -0.48 -19.01
N LEU A 126 -7.78 0.81 -19.26
CA LEU A 126 -6.46 1.25 -19.73
C LEU A 126 -5.38 1.16 -18.65
N ILE A 127 -5.73 1.55 -17.41
CA ILE A 127 -4.76 1.63 -16.30
C ILE A 127 -4.54 0.27 -15.64
N TRP A 128 -5.56 -0.60 -15.62
CA TRP A 128 -5.51 -1.89 -14.95
C TRP A 128 -4.35 -2.80 -15.40
N PRO A 129 -4.10 -3.05 -16.69
CA PRO A 129 -2.94 -3.84 -17.12
C PRO A 129 -1.61 -3.20 -16.71
N LEU A 130 -1.50 -1.88 -16.76
CA LEU A 130 -0.30 -1.16 -16.29
C LEU A 130 -0.10 -1.34 -14.79
N ALA A 131 -1.18 -1.31 -14.00
CA ALA A 131 -1.14 -1.59 -12.58
C ALA A 131 -0.63 -3.01 -12.31
N LEU A 132 -1.18 -4.02 -13.00
CA LEU A 132 -0.74 -5.41 -12.86
C LEU A 132 0.73 -5.62 -13.28
N LEU A 133 1.22 -4.88 -14.28
CA LEU A 133 2.63 -4.91 -14.69
C LEU A 133 3.58 -4.19 -13.73
N SER A 134 3.06 -3.36 -12.83
CA SER A 134 3.91 -2.63 -11.88
C SER A 134 4.62 -3.57 -10.91
N GLU A 135 5.85 -3.23 -10.52
CA GLU A 135 6.65 -4.05 -9.60
C GLU A 135 5.92 -4.35 -8.29
N PRO A 136 5.24 -3.39 -7.61
CA PRO A 136 4.50 -3.70 -6.39
C PRO A 136 3.42 -4.77 -6.58
N HIS A 137 2.68 -4.74 -7.70
CA HIS A 137 1.65 -5.76 -7.98
C HIS A 137 2.25 -7.09 -8.41
N THR A 138 3.32 -7.07 -9.19
CA THR A 138 4.04 -8.29 -9.58
C THR A 138 4.61 -8.98 -8.35
N GLN A 139 5.25 -8.26 -7.43
CA GLN A 139 5.76 -8.82 -6.18
C GLN A 139 4.62 -9.29 -5.26
N ASN A 140 3.52 -8.52 -5.20
CA ASN A 140 2.33 -8.96 -4.45
C ASN A 140 1.77 -10.29 -4.98
N ALA A 141 1.74 -10.49 -6.31
CA ALA A 141 1.31 -11.74 -6.92
C ALA A 141 2.33 -12.88 -6.69
N ASN A 142 3.63 -12.60 -6.87
CA ASN A 142 4.71 -13.59 -6.71
C ASN A 142 4.81 -14.12 -5.27
N PHE A 143 4.63 -13.26 -4.27
CA PHE A 143 4.62 -13.68 -2.87
C PHE A 143 3.27 -14.19 -2.37
N GLY A 144 2.18 -13.98 -3.13
CA GLY A 144 0.83 -14.34 -2.70
C GLY A 144 0.31 -13.45 -1.56
N GLN A 145 0.58 -12.16 -1.63
CA GLN A 145 0.29 -11.18 -0.58
C GLN A 145 -1.14 -10.66 -0.59
N ILE A 146 -1.66 -10.30 0.61
CA ILE A 146 -3.02 -9.76 0.81
C ILE A 146 -3.09 -8.23 0.76
N ASN A 147 -2.00 -7.53 0.39
CA ASN A 147 -1.97 -6.06 0.44
C ASN A 147 -3.04 -5.40 -0.43
N VAL A 148 -3.38 -6.00 -1.57
CA VAL A 148 -4.44 -5.48 -2.44
C VAL A 148 -5.82 -5.59 -1.77
N LEU A 149 -6.07 -6.64 -0.99
CA LEU A 149 -7.30 -6.75 -0.19
C LEU A 149 -7.36 -5.62 0.86
N VAL A 150 -6.27 -5.40 1.59
CA VAL A 150 -6.18 -4.32 2.58
C VAL A 150 -6.36 -2.96 1.91
N MET A 151 -5.71 -2.71 0.77
CA MET A 151 -5.87 -1.48 -0.02
C MET A 151 -7.33 -1.30 -0.47
N ALA A 152 -7.99 -2.36 -0.96
CA ALA A 152 -9.37 -2.29 -1.44
C ALA A 152 -10.35 -1.90 -0.32
N LEU A 153 -10.23 -2.49 0.86
CA LEU A 153 -11.03 -2.11 2.02
C LEU A 153 -10.85 -0.62 2.33
N CYS A 154 -9.61 -0.14 2.34
CA CYS A 154 -9.30 1.27 2.62
C CYS A 154 -9.82 2.21 1.51
N VAL A 155 -9.62 1.90 0.23
CA VAL A 155 -10.10 2.69 -0.91
C VAL A 155 -11.63 2.78 -0.88
N LEU A 156 -12.31 1.66 -0.65
CA LEU A 156 -13.76 1.61 -0.56
C LEU A 156 -14.31 2.43 0.61
N ASP A 157 -13.53 2.68 1.64
CA ASP A 157 -13.93 3.49 2.78
C ASP A 157 -13.56 4.98 2.62
N LEU A 158 -12.39 5.27 2.04
CA LEU A 158 -11.91 6.65 1.84
C LEU A 158 -12.64 7.38 0.71
N VAL A 159 -12.89 6.70 -0.43
CA VAL A 159 -13.43 7.35 -1.63
C VAL A 159 -14.90 7.71 -1.46
N PRO A 160 -15.31 8.97 -1.77
CA PRO A 160 -16.71 9.40 -1.72
C PRO A 160 -17.60 8.57 -2.65
N ARG A 161 -18.56 7.85 -2.10
CA ARG A 161 -19.53 7.02 -2.84
C ARG A 161 -20.72 6.67 -1.96
N LYS A 162 -21.80 6.13 -2.56
CA LYS A 162 -22.89 5.52 -1.79
C LYS A 162 -22.37 4.26 -1.08
N ARG A 163 -22.58 4.15 0.22
CA ARG A 163 -22.08 3.07 1.08
C ARG A 163 -23.20 2.25 1.67
N PHE A 164 -22.94 0.95 1.88
CA PHE A 164 -23.82 0.08 2.68
C PHE A 164 -23.44 0.12 4.17
N LEU A 165 -22.14 0.26 4.47
CA LEU A 165 -21.59 0.35 5.81
C LEU A 165 -21.20 1.79 6.12
N PRO A 166 -21.31 2.22 7.40
CA PRO A 166 -20.81 3.52 7.81
C PRO A 166 -19.34 3.71 7.47
N GLN A 167 -18.94 4.94 7.17
CA GLN A 167 -17.55 5.28 6.88
C GLN A 167 -16.68 4.99 8.11
N GLY A 168 -15.48 4.47 7.91
CA GLY A 168 -14.56 4.01 8.94
C GLY A 168 -14.59 2.48 9.13
N THR A 169 -15.76 1.84 8.91
CA THR A 169 -15.95 0.40 9.18
C THR A 169 -14.92 -0.48 8.44
N LEU A 170 -14.68 -0.22 7.16
CA LEU A 170 -13.76 -1.06 6.37
C LEU A 170 -12.30 -0.80 6.73
N ILE A 171 -11.95 0.42 7.14
CA ILE A 171 -10.61 0.74 7.67
C ILE A 171 -10.37 0.01 8.99
N GLY A 172 -11.36 -0.06 9.89
CA GLY A 172 -11.23 -0.83 11.13
C GLY A 172 -11.04 -2.33 10.89
N ILE A 173 -11.78 -2.91 9.95
CA ILE A 173 -11.59 -4.32 9.51
C ILE A 173 -10.19 -4.50 8.91
N ALA A 174 -9.76 -3.60 8.02
CA ALA A 174 -8.42 -3.65 7.41
C ALA A 174 -7.32 -3.57 8.48
N ALA A 175 -7.50 -2.71 9.50
CA ALA A 175 -6.57 -2.57 10.63
C ALA A 175 -6.49 -3.84 11.50
N ALA A 176 -7.59 -4.56 11.64
CA ALA A 176 -7.59 -5.85 12.35
C ALA A 176 -6.98 -6.99 11.53
N ILE A 177 -6.90 -6.86 10.20
CA ILE A 177 -6.15 -7.79 9.35
C ILE A 177 -4.65 -7.45 9.38
N LYS A 178 -4.31 -6.16 9.24
CA LYS A 178 -2.96 -5.62 9.21
C LYS A 178 -2.97 -4.23 9.83
N LEU A 179 -2.17 -3.97 10.86
CA LEU A 179 -2.33 -2.80 11.73
C LEU A 179 -2.12 -1.44 11.01
N THR A 180 -1.32 -1.40 9.94
CA THR A 180 -0.93 -0.16 9.24
C THR A 180 -2.10 0.74 8.82
N PRO A 181 -3.30 0.26 8.37
CA PRO A 181 -4.45 1.08 8.02
C PRO A 181 -4.98 2.01 9.13
N VAL A 182 -4.63 1.77 10.40
CA VAL A 182 -4.99 2.70 11.50
C VAL A 182 -4.56 4.14 11.18
N MET A 183 -3.43 4.32 10.49
CA MET A 183 -2.95 5.65 10.08
C MET A 183 -3.92 6.40 9.17
N LEU A 184 -4.82 5.71 8.47
CA LEU A 184 -5.83 6.35 7.63
C LEU A 184 -6.92 7.07 8.45
N CYS A 185 -7.01 6.81 9.74
CA CYS A 185 -7.87 7.59 10.64
C CYS A 185 -7.44 9.06 10.74
N LEU A 186 -6.20 9.42 10.40
CA LEU A 186 -5.77 10.82 10.31
C LEU A 186 -6.62 11.61 9.31
N TYR A 187 -6.99 11.02 8.17
CA TYR A 187 -7.90 11.63 7.20
C TYR A 187 -9.25 12.01 7.82
N PHE A 188 -9.83 11.12 8.64
CA PHE A 188 -11.08 11.41 9.33
C PHE A 188 -10.91 12.45 10.44
N LEU A 189 -9.79 12.39 11.16
CA LEU A 189 -9.45 13.36 12.21
C LEU A 189 -9.39 14.78 11.65
N LEU A 190 -8.67 14.96 10.52
CA LEU A 190 -8.54 16.27 9.85
C LEU A 190 -9.88 16.79 9.30
N ARG A 191 -10.79 15.90 8.95
CA ARG A 191 -12.18 16.23 8.58
C ARG A 191 -13.11 16.46 9.75
N LYS A 192 -12.64 16.24 10.98
CA LYS A 192 -13.45 16.22 12.21
C LYS A 192 -14.60 15.21 12.14
N ASP A 193 -14.40 14.12 11.38
CA ASP A 193 -15.38 13.04 11.23
C ASP A 193 -15.17 11.98 12.31
N PHE A 194 -15.50 12.37 13.55
CA PHE A 194 -15.36 11.49 14.72
C PHE A 194 -16.29 10.26 14.66
N LYS A 195 -17.38 10.32 13.88
CA LYS A 195 -18.24 9.16 13.65
C LYS A 195 -17.49 8.08 12.86
N ALA A 196 -16.77 8.46 11.81
CA ALA A 196 -15.96 7.52 11.03
C ALA A 196 -14.83 6.90 11.89
N ILE A 197 -14.18 7.70 12.74
CA ILE A 197 -13.19 7.19 13.70
C ILE A 197 -13.83 6.19 14.68
N GLY A 198 -15.00 6.52 15.20
CA GLY A 198 -15.77 5.64 16.10
C GLY A 198 -16.14 4.31 15.43
N PHE A 199 -16.59 4.33 14.18
CA PHE A 199 -16.88 3.12 13.41
C PHE A 199 -15.64 2.31 13.09
N ALA A 200 -14.48 2.95 12.79
CA ALA A 200 -13.22 2.26 12.59
C ALA A 200 -12.76 1.55 13.87
N ALA A 201 -12.83 2.24 15.02
CA ALA A 201 -12.51 1.63 16.31
C ALA A 201 -13.47 0.48 16.65
N LEU A 202 -14.77 0.70 16.51
CA LEU A 202 -15.80 -0.29 16.83
C LEU A 202 -15.65 -1.56 15.97
N SER A 203 -15.54 -1.41 14.66
CA SER A 203 -15.39 -2.56 13.76
C SER A 203 -14.08 -3.31 13.99
N GLY A 204 -12.97 -2.59 14.21
CA GLY A 204 -11.68 -3.21 14.55
C GLY A 204 -11.77 -4.01 15.87
N VAL A 205 -12.41 -3.44 16.90
CA VAL A 205 -12.62 -4.14 18.17
C VAL A 205 -13.54 -5.34 17.99
N ILE A 206 -14.67 -5.20 17.29
CA ILE A 206 -15.61 -6.32 17.07
C ILE A 206 -14.90 -7.49 16.40
N VAL A 207 -14.20 -7.29 15.25
CA VAL A 207 -13.59 -8.41 14.55
C VAL A 207 -12.38 -8.99 15.30
N THR A 208 -11.67 -8.17 16.08
CA THR A 208 -10.63 -8.65 17.00
C THR A 208 -11.22 -9.48 18.13
N ALA A 209 -12.35 -9.06 18.71
CA ALA A 209 -13.06 -9.81 19.73
C ALA A 209 -13.61 -11.13 19.18
N LEU A 210 -14.12 -11.16 17.96
CA LEU A 210 -14.53 -12.41 17.30
C LEU A 210 -13.35 -13.38 17.17
N ALA A 211 -12.17 -12.90 16.75
CA ALA A 211 -10.96 -13.73 16.72
C ALA A 211 -10.55 -14.19 18.13
N ALA A 212 -10.69 -13.32 19.15
CA ALA A 212 -10.39 -13.64 20.56
C ALA A 212 -11.36 -14.68 21.14
N CYS A 213 -12.64 -14.64 20.75
CA CYS A 213 -13.62 -15.68 21.14
C CYS A 213 -13.23 -17.08 20.61
N ILE A 214 -12.55 -17.11 19.44
CA ILE A 214 -12.04 -18.37 18.89
C ILE A 214 -10.68 -18.73 19.53
N ARG A 215 -9.77 -17.74 19.63
CA ARG A 215 -8.38 -17.93 20.07
C ARG A 215 -7.90 -16.77 20.97
N LEU A 216 -8.30 -16.82 22.23
CA LEU A 216 -7.91 -15.78 23.21
C LEU A 216 -6.40 -15.77 23.48
N SER A 217 -5.74 -16.94 23.49
CA SER A 217 -4.29 -17.06 23.65
C SER A 217 -3.54 -16.31 22.57
N ALA A 218 -3.86 -16.57 21.29
CA ALA A 218 -3.23 -15.89 20.16
C ALA A 218 -3.44 -14.37 20.21
N THR A 219 -4.60 -13.89 20.67
CA THR A 219 -4.88 -12.47 20.82
C THR A 219 -4.01 -11.83 21.90
N LYS A 220 -3.84 -12.51 23.05
CA LYS A 220 -2.91 -12.06 24.10
C LYS A 220 -1.46 -12.08 23.62
N GLU A 221 -1.01 -13.17 23.00
CA GLU A 221 0.36 -13.29 22.45
C GLU A 221 0.67 -12.18 21.45
N TYR A 222 -0.28 -11.80 20.58
CA TYR A 222 -0.09 -10.72 19.64
C TYR A 222 0.05 -9.36 20.33
N PHE A 223 -0.97 -8.94 21.08
CA PHE A 223 -1.03 -7.58 21.63
C PHE A 223 -0.08 -7.35 22.80
N LEU A 224 0.23 -8.38 23.62
CA LEU A 224 1.11 -8.27 24.78
C LEU A 224 2.55 -8.77 24.51
N GLY A 225 2.79 -9.37 23.34
CA GLY A 225 4.07 -9.95 22.98
C GLY A 225 4.57 -9.49 21.60
N MET A 226 4.01 -10.06 20.53
CA MET A 226 4.51 -9.87 19.17
C MET A 226 4.54 -8.41 18.73
N LEU A 227 3.47 -7.65 19.00
CA LEU A 227 3.35 -6.24 18.61
C LEU A 227 4.47 -5.38 19.24
N LEU A 228 4.85 -5.66 20.49
CA LEU A 228 5.91 -4.96 21.17
C LEU A 228 7.30 -5.31 20.63
N LYS A 229 7.49 -6.55 20.16
CA LYS A 229 8.75 -7.04 19.56
C LYS A 229 8.94 -6.59 18.11
N MET A 230 7.87 -6.31 17.37
CA MET A 230 7.95 -5.92 15.95
C MET A 230 8.77 -4.65 15.69
N ASN A 231 8.99 -3.82 16.69
CA ASN A 231 9.83 -2.63 16.57
C ASN A 231 11.34 -2.92 16.62
N SER A 232 11.75 -4.13 17.06
CA SER A 232 13.15 -4.56 17.03
C SER A 232 13.56 -5.00 15.62
N THR A 233 14.83 -4.79 15.27
CA THR A 233 15.41 -5.15 13.95
C THR A 233 15.26 -6.63 13.59
N SER A 234 15.15 -7.51 14.58
CA SER A 234 15.00 -8.96 14.40
C SER A 234 13.56 -9.46 14.46
N GLY A 235 12.59 -8.60 14.83
CA GLY A 235 11.22 -9.04 15.11
C GLY A 235 10.39 -9.43 13.89
N ALA A 236 10.81 -9.06 12.67
CA ALA A 236 10.07 -9.33 11.43
C ALA A 236 10.71 -10.43 10.55
N GLY A 237 11.71 -11.14 11.06
CA GLY A 237 12.39 -12.25 10.35
C GLY A 237 13.33 -11.81 9.23
N VAL A 238 13.16 -10.60 8.69
CA VAL A 238 14.06 -9.99 7.69
C VAL A 238 14.48 -8.62 8.22
N GLY A 239 15.78 -8.31 8.14
CA GLY A 239 16.34 -7.07 8.69
C GLY A 239 15.68 -5.80 8.17
N THR A 240 15.51 -4.81 9.04
CA THR A 240 14.88 -3.51 8.70
C THR A 240 15.59 -2.82 7.52
N ALA A 241 16.90 -3.02 7.37
CA ALA A 241 17.71 -2.46 6.30
C ALA A 241 17.52 -3.13 4.93
N TYR A 242 16.84 -4.29 4.85
CA TYR A 242 16.67 -5.02 3.58
C TYR A 242 16.16 -4.14 2.46
N LEU A 243 16.69 -4.36 1.24
CA LEU A 243 16.47 -3.49 0.06
C LEU A 243 15.00 -3.23 -0.27
N SER A 244 14.16 -4.25 -0.09
CA SER A 244 12.72 -4.14 -0.33
C SER A 244 11.99 -3.24 0.68
N ASN A 245 12.61 -2.91 1.84
CA ASN A 245 11.99 -1.99 2.80
C ASN A 245 12.15 -0.54 2.36
N GLN A 246 11.11 0.02 1.81
CA GLN A 246 11.05 1.37 1.25
C GLN A 246 10.47 2.41 2.23
N SER A 247 10.56 2.16 3.53
CA SER A 247 10.15 3.07 4.60
C SER A 247 11.28 4.05 4.99
N ILE A 248 10.92 5.10 5.73
CA ILE A 248 11.88 6.02 6.36
C ILE A 248 12.85 5.24 7.28
N LYS A 249 12.33 4.29 8.09
CA LYS A 249 13.17 3.48 8.98
C LYS A 249 14.14 2.60 8.20
N GLY A 250 13.67 1.95 7.12
CA GLY A 250 14.50 1.14 6.24
C GLY A 250 15.64 1.95 5.59
N MET A 251 15.33 3.17 5.15
CA MET A 251 16.34 4.09 4.63
C MET A 251 17.41 4.42 5.67
N LEU A 252 17.01 4.84 6.88
CA LEU A 252 17.93 5.18 7.95
C LEU A 252 18.83 4.00 8.35
N ALA A 253 18.25 2.80 8.45
CA ALA A 253 19.01 1.59 8.77
C ALA A 253 20.07 1.27 7.70
N ARG A 254 19.76 1.43 6.40
CA ARG A 254 20.72 1.23 5.30
C ARG A 254 21.87 2.22 5.29
N TRP A 255 21.70 3.39 5.87
CA TRP A 255 22.77 4.41 5.94
C TRP A 255 23.85 4.08 6.98
N ALA A 256 23.63 3.11 7.86
CA ALA A 256 24.68 2.58 8.73
C ALA A 256 25.85 2.01 7.91
N PRO A 257 27.07 1.99 8.45
CA PRO A 257 28.25 1.44 7.76
C PRO A 257 28.27 -0.10 7.71
N SER A 258 27.58 -0.78 8.65
CA SER A 258 27.43 -2.25 8.69
C SER A 258 26.13 -2.64 9.39
N GLU A 259 25.78 -3.93 9.33
CA GLU A 259 24.63 -4.48 10.06
C GLU A 259 24.84 -4.36 11.58
N GLU A 260 26.04 -4.67 12.08
CA GLU A 260 26.39 -4.56 13.49
C GLU A 260 26.27 -3.11 13.97
N ALA A 261 26.72 -2.14 13.15
CA ALA A 261 26.58 -0.73 13.47
C ALA A 261 25.10 -0.29 13.48
N ALA A 262 24.27 -0.79 12.56
CA ALA A 262 22.85 -0.54 12.58
C ALA A 262 22.18 -1.07 13.84
N MET A 263 22.55 -2.28 14.29
CA MET A 263 22.06 -2.86 15.54
C MET A 263 22.57 -2.11 16.77
N ALA A 264 23.86 -1.78 16.81
CA ALA A 264 24.48 -1.05 17.94
C ALA A 264 23.88 0.36 18.12
N HIS A 265 23.50 1.02 17.03
CA HIS A 265 22.90 2.36 17.04
C HIS A 265 21.38 2.37 16.84
N GLN A 266 20.70 1.24 17.08
CA GLN A 266 19.25 1.12 16.86
C GLN A 266 18.45 2.21 17.58
N GLY A 267 18.79 2.55 18.82
CA GLY A 267 18.12 3.61 19.57
C GLY A 267 18.22 4.99 18.90
N LEU A 268 19.37 5.30 18.28
CA LEU A 268 19.54 6.52 17.50
C LEU A 268 18.70 6.50 16.22
N ILE A 269 18.70 5.37 15.51
CA ILE A 269 17.87 5.17 14.30
C ILE A 269 16.41 5.32 14.65
N ASP A 270 15.94 4.72 15.74
CA ASP A 270 14.55 4.81 16.19
C ASP A 270 14.16 6.23 16.59
N THR A 271 15.05 6.95 17.26
CA THR A 271 14.83 8.37 17.62
C THR A 271 14.76 9.25 16.36
N ALA A 272 15.71 9.10 15.43
CA ALA A 272 15.72 9.82 14.16
C ALA A 272 14.47 9.51 13.33
N TRP A 273 14.10 8.22 13.23
CA TRP A 273 12.87 7.79 12.59
C TRP A 273 11.64 8.45 13.22
N LEU A 274 11.52 8.45 14.54
CA LEU A 274 10.37 9.07 15.23
C LEU A 274 10.26 10.58 14.94
N VAL A 275 11.38 11.30 14.99
CA VAL A 275 11.42 12.75 14.68
C VAL A 275 10.96 13.00 13.23
N ILE A 276 11.50 12.25 12.27
CA ILE A 276 11.13 12.40 10.86
C ILE A 276 9.67 12.01 10.63
N VAL A 277 9.17 10.98 11.31
CA VAL A 277 7.75 10.57 11.26
C VAL A 277 6.84 11.69 11.75
N LEU A 278 7.15 12.32 12.88
CA LEU A 278 6.34 13.44 13.39
C LEU A 278 6.34 14.64 12.43
N LEU A 279 7.47 14.97 11.83
CA LEU A 279 7.56 15.99 10.78
C LEU A 279 6.74 15.61 9.53
N ALA A 280 6.86 14.35 9.07
CA ALA A 280 6.10 13.86 7.91
C ALA A 280 4.58 13.91 8.18
N ILE A 281 4.13 13.52 9.38
CA ILE A 281 2.71 13.64 9.79
C ILE A 281 2.28 15.10 9.74
N ALA A 282 3.05 16.03 10.30
CA ALA A 282 2.69 17.45 10.33
C ALA A 282 2.59 18.04 8.91
N LEU A 283 3.59 17.76 8.04
CA LEU A 283 3.61 18.24 6.67
C LEU A 283 2.48 17.64 5.82
N CYS A 284 2.26 16.32 5.90
CA CYS A 284 1.17 15.67 5.19
C CYS A 284 -0.20 16.12 5.72
N ALA A 285 -0.38 16.30 7.03
CA ALA A 285 -1.61 16.82 7.61
C ALA A 285 -1.90 18.25 7.11
N HIS A 286 -0.88 19.11 7.02
CA HIS A 286 -1.02 20.44 6.44
C HIS A 286 -1.45 20.37 4.96
N LEU A 287 -0.78 19.54 4.15
CA LEU A 287 -1.14 19.34 2.74
C LEU A 287 -2.57 18.80 2.59
N MET A 288 -2.95 17.81 3.39
CA MET A 288 -4.30 17.26 3.41
C MET A 288 -5.34 18.30 3.78
N LEU A 289 -5.09 19.17 4.76
CA LEU A 289 -6.00 20.25 5.14
C LEU A 289 -6.21 21.24 3.99
N LEU A 290 -5.14 21.60 3.24
CA LEU A 290 -5.25 22.43 2.04
C LEU A 290 -6.13 21.76 0.97
N MET A 291 -5.96 20.45 0.76
CA MET A 291 -6.75 19.66 -0.19
C MET A 291 -8.22 19.56 0.24
N LEU A 292 -8.47 19.27 1.52
CA LEU A 292 -9.83 19.14 2.07
C LEU A 292 -10.61 20.45 1.95
N ARG A 293 -9.98 21.59 2.19
CA ARG A 293 -10.58 22.93 1.99
C ARG A 293 -10.99 23.20 0.53
N ARG A 294 -10.36 22.51 -0.44
CA ARG A 294 -10.67 22.57 -1.88
C ARG A 294 -11.55 21.44 -2.39
N GLY A 295 -12.09 20.61 -1.51
CA GLY A 295 -12.91 19.47 -1.88
C GLY A 295 -12.16 18.32 -2.55
N MET A 296 -10.82 18.30 -2.47
CA MET A 296 -9.97 17.26 -3.07
C MET A 296 -9.88 16.03 -2.12
N LEU A 297 -11.03 15.40 -1.88
CA LEU A 297 -11.17 14.34 -0.88
C LEU A 297 -10.35 13.09 -1.23
N ILE A 298 -10.31 12.72 -2.52
CA ILE A 298 -9.59 11.53 -3.00
C ILE A 298 -8.08 11.74 -2.82
N ASP A 299 -7.58 12.92 -3.24
CA ASP A 299 -6.15 13.25 -3.15
C ASP A 299 -5.69 13.28 -1.71
N ALA A 300 -6.47 13.86 -0.80
CA ALA A 300 -6.18 13.86 0.63
C ALA A 300 -6.13 12.41 1.19
N GLY A 301 -7.04 11.54 0.79
CA GLY A 301 -7.01 10.12 1.17
C GLY A 301 -5.77 9.40 0.64
N LEU A 302 -5.37 9.66 -0.61
CA LEU A 302 -4.15 9.10 -1.18
C LEU A 302 -2.90 9.64 -0.46
N VAL A 303 -2.80 10.94 -0.20
CA VAL A 303 -1.69 11.51 0.60
C VAL A 303 -1.56 10.82 1.95
N ASN A 304 -2.67 10.54 2.63
CA ASN A 304 -2.65 9.77 3.88
C ASN A 304 -2.15 8.33 3.67
N ALA A 305 -2.53 7.67 2.57
CA ALA A 305 -2.02 6.34 2.24
C ALA A 305 -0.51 6.35 1.96
N GLY A 306 -0.01 7.36 1.24
CA GLY A 306 1.43 7.55 1.04
C GLY A 306 2.18 7.79 2.35
N LEU A 307 1.64 8.62 3.24
CA LEU A 307 2.18 8.81 4.58
C LEU A 307 2.26 7.50 5.35
N MET A 308 1.19 6.70 5.36
CA MET A 308 1.15 5.38 5.99
C MET A 308 2.29 4.47 5.52
N LEU A 309 2.57 4.45 4.21
CA LEU A 309 3.65 3.65 3.64
C LEU A 309 5.03 4.15 4.05
N MET A 310 5.24 5.46 4.07
CA MET A 310 6.53 6.07 4.43
C MET A 310 6.90 5.87 5.89
N ILE A 311 5.93 6.03 6.81
CA ILE A 311 6.19 6.04 8.27
C ILE A 311 6.16 4.66 8.92
N SER A 312 5.60 3.65 8.26
CA SER A 312 5.64 2.28 8.75
C SER A 312 7.09 1.85 9.00
N PRO A 313 7.43 1.17 10.12
CA PRO A 313 8.79 0.65 10.33
C PRO A 313 9.25 -0.28 9.21
N ILE A 314 8.30 -1.05 8.67
CA ILE A 314 8.49 -1.97 7.56
C ILE A 314 7.47 -1.66 6.48
N SER A 315 7.96 -1.34 5.28
CA SER A 315 7.15 -1.07 4.10
C SER A 315 7.82 -1.68 2.86
N TRP A 316 7.60 -2.98 2.69
CA TRP A 316 8.13 -3.74 1.55
C TRP A 316 7.59 -3.19 0.23
N THR A 317 8.31 -3.37 -0.87
CA THR A 317 7.89 -2.89 -2.20
C THR A 317 6.48 -3.34 -2.57
N HIS A 318 6.09 -4.56 -2.23
CA HIS A 318 4.73 -5.06 -2.43
C HIS A 318 3.65 -4.42 -1.52
N HIS A 319 4.01 -3.57 -0.55
CA HIS A 319 3.05 -2.71 0.15
C HIS A 319 2.65 -1.49 -0.69
N TRP A 320 3.49 -1.10 -1.66
CA TRP A 320 3.30 0.09 -2.50
C TRP A 320 2.33 -0.15 -3.67
N VAL A 321 1.45 -1.13 -3.58
CA VAL A 321 0.35 -1.39 -4.56
C VAL A 321 -0.57 -0.19 -4.77
N TRP A 322 -0.45 0.85 -3.97
CA TRP A 322 -1.14 2.12 -4.12
C TRP A 322 -0.57 3.01 -5.25
N MET A 323 0.66 2.77 -5.72
CA MET A 323 1.34 3.65 -6.67
C MET A 323 0.59 3.87 -7.99
N PRO A 324 -0.06 2.88 -8.62
CA PRO A 324 -0.89 3.10 -9.79
C PRO A 324 -2.06 4.07 -9.55
N LEU A 325 -2.61 4.10 -8.33
CA LEU A 325 -3.69 5.02 -7.96
C LEU A 325 -3.18 6.46 -7.86
N PHE A 326 -1.96 6.65 -7.34
CA PHE A 326 -1.29 7.96 -7.35
C PHE A 326 -1.03 8.44 -8.78
N ALA A 327 -0.42 7.60 -9.62
CA ALA A 327 -0.15 7.95 -11.01
C ALA A 327 -1.41 8.39 -11.76
N MET A 328 -2.50 7.63 -11.60
CA MET A 328 -3.80 7.97 -12.18
C MET A 328 -4.34 9.32 -11.69
N ALA A 329 -4.31 9.56 -10.37
CA ALA A 329 -4.81 10.80 -9.79
C ALA A 329 -3.97 12.02 -10.23
N LEU A 330 -2.64 11.89 -10.28
CA LEU A 330 -1.74 12.95 -10.74
C LEU A 330 -1.98 13.31 -12.20
N ILE A 331 -2.08 12.33 -13.09
CA ILE A 331 -2.36 12.54 -14.52
C ILE A 331 -3.74 13.16 -14.69
N TYR A 332 -4.76 12.66 -13.97
CA TYR A 332 -6.09 13.27 -14.00
C TYR A 332 -6.06 14.74 -13.56
N ARG A 333 -5.36 15.06 -12.48
CA ARG A 333 -5.21 16.45 -11.99
C ARG A 333 -4.46 17.32 -12.97
N TRP A 334 -3.38 16.82 -13.56
CA TRP A 334 -2.67 17.55 -14.61
C TRP A 334 -3.59 17.98 -15.74
N VAL A 335 -4.37 17.05 -16.28
CA VAL A 335 -5.27 17.33 -17.42
C VAL A 335 -6.39 18.30 -17.04
N ASN A 336 -6.90 18.25 -15.80
CA ASN A 336 -8.09 18.99 -15.37
C ASN A 336 -7.78 20.22 -14.50
N THR A 337 -6.52 20.53 -14.24
CA THR A 337 -6.13 21.75 -13.52
C THR A 337 -5.83 22.88 -14.50
N PRO A 338 -6.40 24.09 -14.34
CA PRO A 338 -6.11 25.23 -15.21
C PRO A 338 -4.61 25.52 -15.25
N GLY A 339 -4.08 25.70 -16.47
CA GLY A 339 -2.66 25.99 -16.70
C GLY A 339 -1.76 24.76 -16.73
N ASN A 340 -2.31 23.54 -16.74
CA ASN A 340 -1.61 22.26 -16.93
C ASN A 340 -0.28 22.20 -16.15
N PRO A 341 -0.33 22.01 -14.83
CA PRO A 341 0.87 22.01 -13.98
C PRO A 341 1.80 20.85 -14.35
N VAL A 342 2.94 21.20 -14.95
CA VAL A 342 3.92 20.23 -15.47
C VAL A 342 4.43 19.30 -14.37
N GLU A 343 4.58 19.82 -13.17
CA GLU A 343 4.98 19.02 -11.99
C GLU A 343 4.09 17.82 -11.73
N LEU A 344 2.78 17.91 -11.97
CA LEU A 344 1.87 16.77 -11.79
C LEU A 344 2.04 15.73 -12.90
N ALA A 345 2.26 16.18 -14.14
CA ALA A 345 2.53 15.29 -15.27
C ALA A 345 3.83 14.53 -15.05
N VAL A 346 4.90 15.25 -14.72
CA VAL A 346 6.24 14.66 -14.47
C VAL A 346 6.16 13.64 -13.33
N SER A 347 5.50 13.96 -12.22
CA SER A 347 5.35 13.04 -11.10
C SER A 347 4.53 11.80 -11.46
N GLY A 348 3.45 11.95 -12.22
CA GLY A 348 2.64 10.84 -12.69
C GLY A 348 3.40 9.90 -13.63
N ILE A 349 4.12 10.47 -14.60
CA ILE A 349 4.97 9.71 -15.53
C ILE A 349 6.11 9.02 -14.78
N ALA A 350 6.80 9.75 -13.88
CA ALA A 350 7.86 9.19 -13.06
C ALA A 350 7.36 8.01 -12.24
N THR A 351 6.15 8.10 -11.65
CA THR A 351 5.53 6.99 -10.90
C THR A 351 5.41 5.73 -11.75
N TRP A 352 4.92 5.85 -12.99
CA TRP A 352 4.83 4.71 -13.90
C TRP A 352 6.20 4.16 -14.30
N LEU A 353 7.16 5.02 -14.62
CA LEU A 353 8.51 4.59 -15.00
C LEU A 353 9.22 3.86 -13.86
N PHE A 354 9.15 4.39 -12.64
CA PHE A 354 9.74 3.74 -11.45
C PHE A 354 9.09 2.39 -11.18
N CYS A 355 7.76 2.31 -11.25
CA CYS A 355 7.05 1.06 -10.98
C CYS A 355 7.28 -0.01 -12.04
N LEU A 356 7.45 0.37 -13.34
CA LEU A 356 7.50 -0.59 -14.43
C LEU A 356 8.92 -0.97 -14.83
N GLN A 357 9.88 -0.03 -14.84
CA GLN A 357 11.15 -0.19 -15.52
C GLN A 357 12.38 -0.07 -14.63
N ILE A 358 12.43 0.92 -13.74
CA ILE A 358 13.67 1.29 -13.05
C ILE A 358 13.94 0.38 -11.86
N LYS A 359 12.93 0.07 -11.03
CA LYS A 359 13.03 -0.78 -9.82
C LYS A 359 14.29 -0.42 -9.00
N PRO A 360 14.38 0.82 -8.46
CA PRO A 360 15.63 1.39 -7.97
C PRO A 360 16.28 0.57 -6.86
N GLN A 361 15.52 -0.14 -6.04
CA GLN A 361 16.03 -0.99 -4.96
C GLN A 361 16.81 -2.21 -5.47
N TRP A 362 16.64 -2.61 -6.73
CA TRP A 362 17.30 -3.76 -7.35
C TRP A 362 18.34 -3.37 -8.40
N ILE A 363 18.63 -2.07 -8.58
CA ILE A 363 19.52 -1.59 -9.64
C ILE A 363 20.96 -2.10 -9.49
N PHE A 364 21.38 -2.42 -8.28
CA PHE A 364 22.68 -3.00 -7.97
C PHE A 364 22.62 -4.52 -7.70
N GLY A 365 21.49 -5.18 -8.00
CA GLY A 365 21.26 -6.59 -7.72
C GLY A 365 20.72 -6.86 -6.30
N ASP A 366 20.61 -8.13 -5.94
CA ASP A 366 20.27 -8.55 -4.55
C ASP A 366 21.58 -8.64 -3.76
N LEU A 367 21.86 -7.60 -3.00
CA LEU A 367 23.14 -7.39 -2.34
C LEU A 367 23.23 -8.04 -0.95
N GLY A 368 22.11 -8.49 -0.37
CA GLY A 368 22.15 -8.93 1.02
C GLY A 368 22.85 -7.88 1.92
N ASN A 369 23.83 -8.31 2.70
CA ASN A 369 24.60 -7.42 3.59
C ASN A 369 25.63 -6.55 2.86
N GLU A 370 25.97 -6.84 1.58
CA GLU A 370 26.87 -5.99 0.79
C GLU A 370 26.31 -4.59 0.55
N MET A 371 24.99 -4.39 0.72
CA MET A 371 24.35 -3.07 0.64
C MET A 371 24.96 -2.05 1.63
N PHE A 372 25.54 -2.50 2.75
CA PHE A 372 26.17 -1.60 3.71
C PHE A 372 27.50 -1.01 3.20
N GLN A 373 28.13 -1.65 2.21
CA GLN A 373 29.39 -1.21 1.59
C GLN A 373 29.19 -0.15 0.50
N LEU A 374 27.93 0.07 0.06
CA LEU A 374 27.60 1.07 -0.95
C LEU A 374 27.90 2.50 -0.43
N ASN A 375 28.30 3.38 -1.36
CA ASN A 375 28.45 4.79 -1.05
C ASN A 375 27.09 5.48 -0.81
N PHE A 376 27.11 6.71 -0.28
CA PHE A 376 25.91 7.44 0.06
C PHE A 376 24.94 7.63 -1.13
N GLY A 377 25.46 7.97 -2.32
CA GLY A 377 24.64 8.16 -3.53
C GLY A 377 23.93 6.87 -3.96
N GLN A 378 24.61 5.74 -3.88
CA GLN A 378 24.04 4.43 -4.17
C GLN A 378 22.95 4.06 -3.14
N LYS A 379 23.23 4.23 -1.83
CA LYS A 379 22.24 4.01 -0.76
C LYS A 379 21.01 4.92 -0.90
N PHE A 380 21.20 6.16 -1.39
CA PHE A 380 20.11 7.06 -1.70
C PHE A 380 19.19 6.47 -2.79
N ILE A 381 19.76 5.98 -3.89
CA ILE A 381 18.99 5.36 -4.99
C ILE A 381 18.16 4.17 -4.51
N LEU A 382 18.68 3.35 -3.59
CA LEU A 382 17.98 2.18 -3.06
C LEU A 382 16.65 2.51 -2.38
N SER A 383 16.43 3.74 -1.94
CA SER A 383 15.18 4.18 -1.30
C SER A 383 14.23 4.88 -2.30
N GLY A 384 14.20 4.42 -3.55
CA GLY A 384 13.54 5.08 -4.66
C GLY A 384 12.05 5.33 -4.48
N TYR A 385 11.29 4.38 -3.91
CA TYR A 385 9.85 4.58 -3.66
C TYR A 385 9.59 5.68 -2.62
N LEU A 386 10.44 5.76 -1.59
CA LEU A 386 10.35 6.83 -0.60
C LEU A 386 10.57 8.21 -1.25
N TRP A 387 11.63 8.34 -2.07
CA TRP A 387 11.94 9.60 -2.76
C TRP A 387 10.88 9.97 -3.79
N LEU A 388 10.35 8.99 -4.51
CA LEU A 388 9.25 9.20 -5.44
C LEU A 388 8.01 9.73 -4.72
N MET A 389 7.66 9.16 -3.56
CA MET A 389 6.54 9.66 -2.77
C MET A 389 6.77 11.09 -2.29
N ILE A 390 7.97 11.42 -1.81
CA ILE A 390 8.33 12.80 -1.42
C ILE A 390 8.18 13.75 -2.61
N ALA A 391 8.65 13.35 -3.80
CA ALA A 391 8.48 14.13 -5.03
C ALA A 391 7.01 14.35 -5.40
N ILE A 392 6.16 13.32 -5.25
CA ILE A 392 4.71 13.42 -5.45
C ILE A 392 4.10 14.45 -4.48
N LEU A 393 4.43 14.37 -3.19
CA LEU A 393 3.92 15.31 -2.17
C LEU A 393 4.33 16.75 -2.47
N ILE A 394 5.59 16.98 -2.87
CA ILE A 394 6.07 18.30 -3.29
C ILE A 394 5.31 18.80 -4.52
N SER A 395 5.12 17.94 -5.53
CA SER A 395 4.40 18.30 -6.76
C SER A 395 2.95 18.72 -6.49
N LEU A 396 2.27 17.96 -5.64
CA LEU A 396 0.92 18.30 -5.19
C LEU A 396 0.88 19.63 -4.44
N TYR A 397 1.84 19.85 -3.54
CA TYR A 397 1.92 21.10 -2.77
C TYR A 397 2.19 22.32 -3.66
N VAL A 398 3.16 22.23 -4.59
CA VAL A 398 3.48 23.29 -5.56
C VAL A 398 2.29 23.60 -6.44
N SER A 399 1.60 22.58 -6.96
CA SER A 399 0.39 22.75 -7.77
C SER A 399 -0.72 23.51 -7.02
N LEU A 400 -0.90 23.19 -5.73
CA LEU A 400 -1.87 23.91 -4.89
C LEU A 400 -1.51 25.38 -4.67
N LEU A 401 -0.24 25.69 -4.41
CA LEU A 401 0.20 27.08 -4.22
C LEU A 401 0.03 27.93 -5.48
N ARG A 402 0.34 27.39 -6.67
CA ARG A 402 0.17 28.11 -7.96
C ARG A 402 -1.30 28.35 -8.27
N GLY A 403 -2.18 27.38 -7.99
CA GLY A 403 -3.62 27.54 -8.17
C GLY A 403 -4.22 28.68 -7.31
N SER A 404 -3.69 28.91 -6.10
CA SER A 404 -4.13 30.00 -5.21
C SER A 404 -3.75 31.39 -5.70
N ARG A 405 -2.58 31.56 -6.33
CA ARG A 405 -2.14 32.86 -6.84
C ARG A 405 -2.99 33.36 -8.01
N ARG A 406 -3.43 32.45 -8.89
CA ARG A 406 -4.25 32.83 -10.07
C ARG A 406 -5.67 33.28 -9.72
N THR A 407 -6.21 32.87 -8.57
CA THR A 407 -7.53 33.34 -8.09
C THR A 407 -7.47 34.68 -7.36
N ILE A 408 -6.27 35.19 -7.04
CA ILE A 408 -6.07 36.50 -6.42
C ILE A 408 -5.81 37.57 -7.49
N ASP A 409 -5.24 37.16 -8.63
CA ASP A 409 -4.88 38.04 -9.75
C ASP A 409 -5.99 38.15 -10.83
N SER A 410 -7.11 37.43 -10.65
CA SER A 410 -8.30 37.45 -11.50
C SER A 410 -9.50 38.05 -10.78
#